data_9ab8171881d10626cf86e536c3b2928a
#
_entry.id   9ab8171881d10626cf86e536c3b2928a
#
_cell.length_a   1.000
_cell.length_b   1.000
_cell.length_c   1.000
_cell.angle_alpha   90.00
_cell.angle_beta   90.00
_cell.angle_gamma   90.00
#
_symmetry.space_group_name_H-M   'P 1'
#
loop_
_entity.id
_entity.type
_entity.pdbx_description
1 polymer ?
#
loop_
_entity_poly.entity_id
_entity_poly.type
_entity_poly.pdbx_seq_one_letter_code
_entity_poly.pdbx_strand_id
1 'polypeptide(L)'
;MALPRAWAAVLAEVEVEVEVAAEPEGHNGVCNVGLMAPLLQLLLGLSAVLLLWVAPVGAVLNTDSYDGNIYALYAGNGSLVPPASTLGEAMDAGRTSVVIYYLDDSAVSKRFAPVVSEVQRLWGQNIEVIPLTTDGLQGRPAAGAKDPATYWNGSIPQVVVIGPDSRLLFDREGQVPLSEINQAISSATGLPAPDLGDINQDGSFNEVNVEVTSN
;
A
#
# COMPACT_ATOMS: atom_id res chain seq x y z
N MET A 1 -18.53 -25.38 -8.55
CA MET A 1 -17.99 -24.02 -8.36
C MET A 1 -18.31 -23.26 -9.64
N ALA A 2 -19.35 -22.44 -9.63
CA ALA A 2 -19.92 -21.80 -10.82
C ALA A 2 -19.17 -20.49 -11.08
N LEU A 3 -18.72 -20.30 -12.33
CA LEU A 3 -18.06 -19.07 -12.77
C LEU A 3 -19.01 -17.86 -12.70
N PRO A 4 -18.55 -16.66 -12.31
CA PRO A 4 -19.40 -15.47 -12.25
C PRO A 4 -19.89 -15.07 -13.65
N ARG A 5 -21.17 -14.72 -13.76
CA ARG A 5 -21.87 -14.34 -14.99
C ARG A 5 -21.28 -13.13 -15.76
N ALA A 6 -20.34 -12.42 -15.19
CA ALA A 6 -19.71 -11.26 -15.81
C ALA A 6 -18.77 -11.59 -17.00
N TRP A 7 -18.29 -12.82 -17.12
CA TRP A 7 -17.35 -13.22 -18.19
C TRP A 7 -18.03 -13.71 -19.47
N ALA A 8 -19.33 -14.04 -19.41
CA ALA A 8 -20.08 -14.48 -20.59
C ALA A 8 -20.36 -13.36 -21.61
N ALA A 9 -20.34 -12.10 -21.18
CA ALA A 9 -20.60 -10.96 -22.05
C ALA A 9 -19.39 -10.50 -22.88
N VAL A 10 -18.17 -10.82 -22.44
CA VAL A 10 -16.92 -10.37 -23.14
C VAL A 10 -16.56 -11.29 -24.32
N LEU A 11 -17.07 -12.51 -24.35
CA LEU A 11 -16.78 -13.47 -25.42
C LEU A 11 -17.77 -13.40 -26.60
N ALA A 12 -18.81 -12.59 -26.52
CA ALA A 12 -19.86 -12.52 -27.54
C ALA A 12 -19.66 -11.45 -28.62
N GLU A 13 -18.66 -10.58 -28.52
CA GLU A 13 -18.46 -9.45 -29.42
C GLU A 13 -17.14 -9.46 -30.24
N VAL A 14 -16.48 -10.59 -30.37
CA VAL A 14 -15.35 -10.71 -31.30
C VAL A 14 -15.81 -11.50 -32.54
N GLU A 15 -16.69 -10.91 -33.33
CA GLU A 15 -16.85 -11.27 -34.74
C GLU A 15 -15.76 -10.56 -35.54
N VAL A 16 -14.70 -11.29 -35.90
CA VAL A 16 -13.71 -10.81 -36.86
C VAL A 16 -14.24 -11.07 -38.25
N GLU A 17 -14.85 -10.03 -38.87
CA GLU A 17 -15.09 -10.02 -40.31
C GLU A 17 -13.76 -10.08 -41.07
N VAL A 18 -13.47 -11.21 -41.64
CA VAL A 18 -12.37 -11.37 -42.58
C VAL A 18 -12.90 -10.99 -43.97
N GLU A 19 -12.68 -9.73 -44.38
CA GLU A 19 -12.93 -9.27 -45.75
C GLU A 19 -11.91 -9.94 -46.68
N VAL A 20 -12.40 -10.87 -47.51
CA VAL A 20 -11.62 -11.54 -48.54
C VAL A 20 -11.56 -10.59 -49.76
N ALA A 21 -10.45 -9.86 -49.84
CA ALA A 21 -10.14 -9.07 -51.04
C ALA A 21 -9.83 -10.01 -52.23
N ALA A 22 -10.50 -9.76 -53.35
CA ALA A 22 -10.37 -10.50 -54.59
C ALA A 22 -8.95 -10.46 -55.17
N GLU A 23 -8.50 -11.58 -55.71
CA GLU A 23 -7.18 -11.80 -56.34
C GLU A 23 -7.00 -10.96 -57.61
N PRO A 24 -5.75 -10.51 -57.88
CA PRO A 24 -5.25 -10.34 -59.26
C PRO A 24 -4.37 -11.53 -59.66
N GLU A 25 -4.67 -12.04 -60.84
CA GLU A 25 -3.96 -13.13 -61.48
C GLU A 25 -2.46 -12.85 -61.70
N GLY A 26 -1.65 -13.89 -61.45
CA GLY A 26 -0.38 -14.13 -62.13
C GLY A 26 0.88 -13.69 -61.42
N HIS A 27 1.47 -14.62 -60.63
CA HIS A 27 2.90 -15.00 -60.76
C HIS A 27 3.20 -16.23 -59.88
N ASN A 28 3.83 -17.25 -60.51
CA ASN A 28 4.25 -18.50 -59.86
C ASN A 28 5.31 -18.22 -58.77
N GLY A 29 4.91 -18.00 -57.57
CA GLY A 29 5.73 -18.10 -56.36
C GLY A 29 5.00 -19.00 -55.36
N VAL A 30 5.49 -20.22 -55.18
CA VAL A 30 4.94 -21.15 -54.17
C VAL A 30 5.30 -20.60 -52.80
N CYS A 31 4.54 -19.61 -52.34
CA CYS A 31 4.55 -19.22 -50.93
C CYS A 31 3.81 -20.28 -50.15
N ASN A 32 4.55 -20.94 -49.25
CA ASN A 32 4.08 -22.02 -48.40
C ASN A 32 3.12 -21.47 -47.31
N VAL A 33 1.94 -21.00 -47.76
CA VAL A 33 0.90 -20.40 -46.88
C VAL A 33 0.23 -21.46 -45.98
N GLY A 34 0.37 -22.75 -46.38
CA GLY A 34 -0.26 -23.88 -45.64
C GLY A 34 0.32 -24.13 -44.26
N LEU A 35 1.53 -23.68 -43.95
CA LEU A 35 2.18 -23.92 -42.65
C LEU A 35 2.02 -22.73 -41.68
N MET A 36 1.71 -21.54 -42.20
CA MET A 36 1.57 -20.33 -41.35
C MET A 36 0.26 -20.28 -40.54
N ALA A 37 -0.82 -20.77 -41.10
CA ALA A 37 -2.14 -20.78 -40.44
C ALA A 37 -2.16 -21.64 -39.17
N PRO A 38 -1.67 -22.91 -39.17
CA PRO A 38 -1.65 -23.72 -37.94
C PRO A 38 -0.66 -23.18 -36.91
N LEU A 39 0.45 -22.55 -37.33
CA LEU A 39 1.43 -21.94 -36.43
C LEU A 39 0.85 -20.73 -35.71
N LEU A 40 0.09 -19.88 -36.43
CA LEU A 40 -0.62 -18.73 -35.85
C LEU A 40 -1.70 -19.16 -34.87
N GLN A 41 -2.46 -20.22 -35.18
CA GLN A 41 -3.47 -20.79 -34.28
C GLN A 41 -2.83 -21.38 -33.02
N LEU A 42 -1.68 -22.02 -33.15
CA LEU A 42 -0.94 -22.60 -32.02
C LEU A 42 -0.38 -21.51 -31.11
N LEU A 43 0.14 -20.39 -31.68
CA LEU A 43 0.61 -19.22 -30.93
C LEU A 43 -0.53 -18.50 -30.24
N LEU A 44 -1.69 -18.33 -30.88
CA LEU A 44 -2.88 -17.73 -30.28
C LEU A 44 -3.43 -18.61 -29.14
N GLY A 45 -3.46 -19.92 -29.33
CA GLY A 45 -3.85 -20.89 -28.30
C GLY A 45 -2.90 -20.87 -27.09
N LEU A 46 -1.59 -20.83 -27.35
CA LEU A 46 -0.58 -20.77 -26.30
C LEU A 46 -0.63 -19.44 -25.52
N SER A 47 -0.87 -18.32 -26.19
CA SER A 47 -1.02 -17.01 -25.54
C SER A 47 -2.29 -16.95 -24.68
N ALA A 48 -3.41 -17.53 -25.14
CA ALA A 48 -4.64 -17.60 -24.38
C ALA A 48 -4.47 -18.46 -23.11
N VAL A 49 -3.75 -19.58 -23.21
CA VAL A 49 -3.44 -20.45 -22.05
C VAL A 49 -2.53 -19.72 -21.06
N LEU A 50 -1.51 -18.98 -21.51
CA LEU A 50 -0.64 -18.18 -20.64
C LEU A 50 -1.42 -17.10 -19.88
N LEU A 51 -2.39 -16.44 -20.52
CA LEU A 51 -3.23 -15.41 -19.90
C LEU A 51 -4.16 -15.99 -18.81
N LEU A 52 -4.55 -17.27 -18.91
CA LEU A 52 -5.37 -17.95 -17.91
C LEU A 52 -4.59 -18.33 -16.64
N TRP A 53 -3.26 -18.31 -16.68
CA TRP A 53 -2.40 -18.65 -15.53
C TRP A 53 -1.98 -17.42 -14.70
N VAL A 54 -2.34 -16.21 -15.12
CA VAL A 54 -2.12 -15.03 -14.31
C VAL A 54 -3.20 -14.98 -13.22
N ALA A 55 -2.93 -15.62 -12.11
CA ALA A 55 -3.75 -15.43 -10.92
C ALA A 55 -3.67 -13.95 -10.49
N PRO A 56 -4.79 -13.28 -10.20
CA PRO A 56 -4.74 -11.93 -9.65
C PRO A 56 -4.00 -11.99 -8.31
N VAL A 57 -2.82 -11.40 -8.26
CA VAL A 57 -2.11 -11.17 -6.99
C VAL A 57 -2.82 -10.00 -6.33
N GLY A 58 -3.85 -10.30 -5.56
CA GLY A 58 -4.53 -9.32 -4.72
C GLY A 58 -3.73 -9.09 -3.44
N ALA A 59 -3.54 -7.83 -3.05
CA ALA A 59 -3.05 -7.49 -1.73
C ALA A 59 -4.00 -8.05 -0.65
N VAL A 60 -3.49 -8.77 0.34
CA VAL A 60 -4.31 -9.44 1.35
C VAL A 60 -4.01 -8.85 2.73
N LEU A 61 -4.94 -8.02 3.21
CA LEU A 61 -4.81 -7.26 4.47
C LEU A 61 -4.54 -8.13 5.70
N ASN A 62 -5.11 -9.33 5.74
CA ASN A 62 -5.11 -10.19 6.93
C ASN A 62 -4.08 -11.34 6.88
N THR A 63 -3.12 -11.28 5.99
CA THR A 63 -2.04 -12.27 5.88
C THR A 63 -0.69 -11.64 6.12
N ASP A 64 0.19 -12.41 6.76
CA ASP A 64 1.60 -12.07 6.86
C ASP A 64 2.28 -12.44 5.54
N SER A 65 2.28 -11.48 4.61
CA SER A 65 2.85 -11.60 3.28
C SER A 65 3.39 -10.26 2.83
N TYR A 66 4.48 -10.25 2.08
CA TYR A 66 4.98 -9.04 1.45
C TYR A 66 4.19 -8.72 0.19
N ASP A 67 3.43 -7.63 0.23
CA ASP A 67 2.61 -7.18 -0.90
C ASP A 67 3.16 -5.89 -1.53
N GLY A 68 4.19 -5.29 -0.92
CA GLY A 68 4.77 -4.00 -1.29
C GLY A 68 4.57 -2.93 -0.23
N ASN A 69 4.66 -1.65 -0.62
CA ASN A 69 4.48 -0.53 0.30
C ASN A 69 3.07 -0.52 0.90
N ILE A 70 2.97 -0.87 2.18
CA ILE A 70 1.69 -1.00 2.89
C ILE A 70 0.90 0.32 2.98
N TYR A 71 1.59 1.45 3.04
CA TYR A 71 0.91 2.76 3.08
C TYR A 71 0.27 3.12 1.74
N ALA A 72 0.89 2.75 0.61
CA ALA A 72 0.28 2.91 -0.70
C ALA A 72 -0.93 1.99 -0.90
N LEU A 73 -0.78 0.71 -0.51
CA LEU A 73 -1.76 -0.34 -0.80
C LEU A 73 -2.98 -0.28 0.14
N TYR A 74 -2.75 -0.05 1.44
CA TYR A 74 -3.79 -0.16 2.46
C TYR A 74 -4.24 1.18 3.05
N ALA A 75 -3.50 2.28 2.77
CA ALA A 75 -3.83 3.61 3.27
C ALA A 75 -3.91 4.69 2.17
N GLY A 76 -3.67 4.33 0.90
CA GLY A 76 -3.72 5.27 -0.22
C GLY A 76 -2.67 6.39 -0.13
N ASN A 77 -1.60 6.21 0.66
CA ASN A 77 -0.59 7.24 0.94
C ASN A 77 0.84 6.72 0.76
N GLY A 78 1.23 6.50 -0.49
CA GLY A 78 2.58 6.03 -0.82
C GLY A 78 3.70 7.03 -0.52
N SER A 79 3.39 8.30 -0.23
CA SER A 79 4.39 9.32 0.06
C SER A 79 5.01 9.24 1.45
N LEU A 80 4.46 8.38 2.33
CA LEU A 80 5.01 8.16 3.66
C LEU A 80 6.34 7.40 3.65
N VAL A 81 6.61 6.61 2.62
CA VAL A 81 7.83 5.80 2.51
C VAL A 81 8.50 6.03 1.15
N PRO A 82 9.79 6.45 1.15
CA PRO A 82 10.63 6.73 2.31
C PRO A 82 10.17 7.98 3.10
N PRO A 83 10.45 8.07 4.41
CA PRO A 83 10.12 9.27 5.18
C PRO A 83 10.86 10.49 4.65
N ALA A 84 10.27 11.68 4.79
CA ALA A 84 10.82 12.93 4.26
C ALA A 84 12.12 13.35 4.97
N SER A 85 12.28 12.95 6.24
CA SER A 85 13.47 13.22 7.04
C SER A 85 13.82 12.01 7.91
N THR A 86 15.08 11.92 8.31
CA THR A 86 15.52 11.00 9.35
C THR A 86 15.18 11.54 10.73
N LEU A 87 15.14 10.67 11.76
CA LEU A 87 14.95 11.11 13.14
C LEU A 87 16.02 12.13 13.57
N GLY A 88 17.28 11.89 13.17
CA GLY A 88 18.36 12.80 13.49
C GLY A 88 18.17 14.20 12.90
N GLU A 89 17.77 14.30 11.64
CA GLU A 89 17.47 15.57 10.96
C GLU A 89 16.28 16.29 11.60
N ALA A 90 15.22 15.58 11.93
CA ALA A 90 14.06 16.15 12.60
C ALA A 90 14.41 16.69 14.00
N MET A 91 15.20 15.97 14.78
CA MET A 91 15.70 16.40 16.09
C MET A 91 16.61 17.63 15.98
N ASP A 92 17.53 17.65 15.00
CA ASP A 92 18.43 18.80 14.74
C ASP A 92 17.63 20.04 14.32
N ALA A 93 16.52 19.86 13.63
CA ALA A 93 15.59 20.95 13.26
C ALA A 93 14.65 21.34 14.41
N GLY A 94 14.71 20.70 15.58
CA GLY A 94 13.82 20.97 16.72
C GLY A 94 12.36 20.67 16.41
N ARG A 95 12.08 19.68 15.56
CA ARG A 95 10.71 19.28 15.19
C ARG A 95 10.22 18.11 16.04
N THR A 96 8.96 18.16 16.41
CA THR A 96 8.28 16.98 16.97
C THR A 96 8.27 15.86 15.95
N SER A 97 8.68 14.66 16.36
CA SER A 97 8.77 13.48 15.49
C SER A 97 7.84 12.38 15.98
N VAL A 98 7.14 11.76 15.04
CA VAL A 98 6.36 10.53 15.29
C VAL A 98 7.01 9.41 14.52
N VAL A 99 7.69 8.52 15.23
CA VAL A 99 8.36 7.35 14.65
C VAL A 99 7.41 6.16 14.74
N ILE A 100 7.21 5.48 13.63
CA ILE A 100 6.36 4.30 13.54
C ILE A 100 7.22 3.11 13.10
N TYR A 101 7.33 2.10 13.98
CA TYR A 101 8.03 0.86 13.64
C TYR A 101 7.03 -0.15 13.10
N TYR A 102 7.34 -0.72 11.93
CA TYR A 102 6.44 -1.62 11.23
C TYR A 102 7.21 -2.65 10.39
N LEU A 103 6.49 -3.64 9.84
CA LEU A 103 6.96 -4.55 8.80
C LEU A 103 5.95 -4.58 7.63
N ASP A 104 6.48 -4.56 6.40
CA ASP A 104 5.66 -4.58 5.19
C ASP A 104 4.90 -5.90 5.00
N ASP A 105 5.40 -7.00 5.55
CA ASP A 105 4.82 -8.34 5.47
C ASP A 105 3.92 -8.69 6.67
N SER A 106 3.72 -7.76 7.61
CA SER A 106 2.90 -7.99 8.81
C SER A 106 1.46 -7.54 8.62
N ALA A 107 0.50 -8.45 8.78
CA ALA A 107 -0.93 -8.15 8.77
C ALA A 107 -1.32 -7.10 9.84
N VAL A 108 -0.62 -7.06 10.97
CA VAL A 108 -0.89 -6.08 12.03
C VAL A 108 -0.45 -4.69 11.60
N SER A 109 0.71 -4.58 10.93
CA SER A 109 1.21 -3.32 10.35
C SER A 109 0.31 -2.82 9.22
N LYS A 110 -0.15 -3.72 8.35
CA LYS A 110 -1.09 -3.38 7.26
C LYS A 110 -2.37 -2.74 7.78
N ARG A 111 -2.96 -3.33 8.84
CA ARG A 111 -4.15 -2.76 9.50
C ARG A 111 -3.90 -1.41 10.17
N PHE A 112 -2.66 -1.15 10.58
CA PHE A 112 -2.27 0.11 11.21
C PHE A 112 -1.93 1.23 10.21
N ALA A 113 -1.62 0.91 8.98
CA ALA A 113 -1.21 1.87 7.95
C ALA A 113 -2.21 3.04 7.74
N PRO A 114 -3.55 2.81 7.74
CA PRO A 114 -4.53 3.91 7.66
C PRO A 114 -4.43 4.91 8.82
N VAL A 115 -4.16 4.45 10.04
CA VAL A 115 -3.98 5.33 11.21
C VAL A 115 -2.78 6.25 11.01
N VAL A 116 -1.66 5.72 10.51
CA VAL A 116 -0.45 6.51 10.22
C VAL A 116 -0.69 7.53 9.11
N SER A 117 -1.42 7.14 8.06
CA SER A 117 -1.81 8.06 6.99
C SER A 117 -2.67 9.21 7.53
N GLU A 118 -3.55 8.92 8.47
CA GLU A 118 -4.40 9.92 9.10
C GLU A 118 -3.59 10.85 10.01
N VAL A 119 -2.62 10.35 10.76
CA VAL A 119 -1.66 11.19 11.50
C VAL A 119 -0.94 12.16 10.54
N GLN A 120 -0.47 11.68 9.40
CA GLN A 120 0.17 12.53 8.38
C GLN A 120 -0.80 13.59 7.84
N ARG A 121 -2.05 13.23 7.57
CA ARG A 121 -3.08 14.15 7.07
C ARG A 121 -3.38 15.28 8.08
N LEU A 122 -3.48 14.92 9.35
CA LEU A 122 -3.84 15.87 10.42
C LEU A 122 -2.68 16.75 10.85
N TRP A 123 -1.48 16.21 10.89
CA TRP A 123 -0.33 16.84 11.55
C TRP A 123 0.89 17.10 10.67
N GLY A 124 0.93 16.57 9.45
CA GLY A 124 2.13 16.57 8.59
C GLY A 124 2.75 17.94 8.30
N GLN A 125 2.01 19.03 8.52
CA GLN A 125 2.54 20.40 8.45
C GLN A 125 3.35 20.79 9.70
N ASN A 126 3.09 20.15 10.83
CA ASN A 126 3.58 20.55 12.15
C ASN A 126 4.61 19.60 12.75
N ILE A 127 4.66 18.37 12.27
CA ILE A 127 5.52 17.31 12.78
C ILE A 127 6.25 16.59 11.63
N GLU A 128 7.22 15.74 12.01
CA GLU A 128 7.80 14.76 11.09
C GLU A 128 7.20 13.37 11.38
N VAL A 129 6.56 12.76 10.39
CA VAL A 129 6.09 11.37 10.47
C VAL A 129 7.13 10.48 9.81
N ILE A 130 7.70 9.57 10.59
CA ILE A 130 8.88 8.76 10.22
C ILE A 130 8.55 7.28 10.35
N PRO A 131 7.88 6.67 9.35
CA PRO A 131 7.69 5.23 9.32
C PRO A 131 8.99 4.52 8.95
N LEU A 132 9.33 3.49 9.74
CA LEU A 132 10.57 2.73 9.59
C LEU A 132 10.30 1.24 9.66
N THR A 133 10.83 0.48 8.70
CA THR A 133 10.85 -0.97 8.78
C THR A 133 11.85 -1.43 9.83
N THR A 134 11.49 -2.47 10.59
CA THR A 134 12.32 -2.95 11.72
C THR A 134 13.43 -3.91 11.30
N ASP A 135 13.48 -4.35 10.04
CA ASP A 135 14.50 -5.26 9.53
C ASP A 135 15.92 -4.77 9.77
N GLY A 136 16.16 -3.47 9.51
CA GLY A 136 17.46 -2.85 9.72
C GLY A 136 17.83 -2.55 11.19
N LEU A 137 16.89 -2.78 12.12
CA LEU A 137 17.09 -2.50 13.55
C LEU A 137 17.38 -3.74 14.38
N GLN A 138 16.98 -4.91 13.87
CA GLN A 138 17.15 -6.18 14.60
C GLN A 138 18.62 -6.51 14.85
N GLY A 139 18.95 -6.78 16.12
CA GLY A 139 20.31 -7.14 16.53
C GLY A 139 21.34 -6.01 16.41
N ARG A 140 20.96 -4.82 16.02
CA ARG A 140 21.82 -3.65 15.92
C ARG A 140 21.83 -2.89 17.26
N PRO A 141 23.02 -2.59 17.82
CA PRO A 141 23.10 -1.75 19.01
C PRO A 141 22.66 -0.31 18.69
N ALA A 142 21.98 0.31 19.63
CA ALA A 142 21.57 1.72 19.52
C ALA A 142 22.77 2.66 19.56
N ALA A 143 22.77 3.67 18.69
CA ALA A 143 23.88 4.63 18.55
C ALA A 143 23.54 6.03 19.11
N GLY A 144 22.70 6.10 20.15
CA GLY A 144 22.35 7.35 20.85
C GLY A 144 20.97 7.89 20.45
N ALA A 145 20.58 9.04 21.01
CA ALA A 145 19.23 9.58 20.95
C ALA A 145 18.70 9.84 19.52
N LYS A 146 19.59 10.10 18.56
CA LYS A 146 19.20 10.33 17.14
C LYS A 146 19.02 9.05 16.34
N ASP A 147 19.36 7.91 16.93
CA ASP A 147 19.19 6.61 16.29
C ASP A 147 17.84 6.01 16.66
N PRO A 148 16.97 5.71 15.68
CA PRO A 148 15.69 5.07 15.95
C PRO A 148 15.79 3.76 16.73
N ALA A 149 16.90 3.01 16.60
CA ALA A 149 17.10 1.77 17.37
C ALA A 149 17.08 2.00 18.89
N THR A 150 17.31 3.23 19.36
CA THR A 150 17.25 3.61 20.79
C THR A 150 15.84 3.49 21.37
N TYR A 151 14.83 3.66 20.55
CA TYR A 151 13.43 3.70 20.98
C TYR A 151 12.65 2.43 20.61
N TRP A 152 13.23 1.57 19.78
CA TRP A 152 12.57 0.35 19.37
C TRP A 152 12.67 -0.73 20.46
N ASN A 153 11.50 -1.24 20.89
CA ASN A 153 11.42 -2.23 21.98
C ASN A 153 11.19 -3.67 21.51
N GLY A 154 11.18 -3.93 20.20
CA GLY A 154 11.04 -5.27 19.62
C GLY A 154 9.62 -5.65 19.22
N SER A 155 8.65 -4.76 19.33
CA SER A 155 7.25 -5.01 18.98
C SER A 155 6.79 -4.16 17.81
N ILE A 156 5.85 -4.68 17.00
CA ILE A 156 5.23 -3.99 15.86
C ILE A 156 3.70 -4.12 15.85
N PRO A 157 2.98 -3.08 15.40
CA PRO A 157 3.47 -1.73 15.23
C PRO A 157 3.83 -1.10 16.59
N GLN A 158 4.76 -0.16 16.58
CA GLN A 158 5.06 0.66 17.75
C GLN A 158 5.04 2.13 17.31
N VAL A 159 4.47 3.00 18.13
CA VAL A 159 4.42 4.44 17.91
C VAL A 159 5.18 5.16 19.01
N VAL A 160 6.11 6.00 18.60
CA VAL A 160 6.93 6.80 19.51
C VAL A 160 6.79 8.28 19.14
N VAL A 161 6.46 9.14 20.11
CA VAL A 161 6.43 10.60 19.92
C VAL A 161 7.59 11.21 20.68
N ILE A 162 8.44 11.96 19.96
CA ILE A 162 9.59 12.66 20.49
C ILE A 162 9.36 14.15 20.30
N GLY A 163 9.44 14.89 21.39
CA GLY A 163 9.23 16.35 21.40
C GLY A 163 10.38 17.13 20.73
N PRO A 164 10.19 18.44 20.52
CA PRO A 164 11.19 19.32 19.91
C PRO A 164 12.45 19.47 20.77
N ASP A 165 12.35 19.14 22.05
CA ASP A 165 13.46 19.11 23.01
C ASP A 165 14.15 17.72 23.08
N SER A 166 13.86 16.85 22.11
CA SER A 166 14.41 15.50 22.00
C SER A 166 14.01 14.55 23.14
N ARG A 167 12.96 14.88 23.89
CA ARG A 167 12.43 14.00 24.95
C ARG A 167 11.40 13.04 24.38
N LEU A 168 11.48 11.80 24.84
CA LEU A 168 10.45 10.79 24.63
C LEU A 168 9.19 11.19 25.42
N LEU A 169 8.08 11.41 24.74
CA LEU A 169 6.81 11.85 25.31
C LEU A 169 5.73 10.76 25.27
N PHE A 170 5.85 9.86 24.31
CA PHE A 170 4.89 8.76 24.14
C PHE A 170 5.59 7.55 23.54
N ASP A 171 5.25 6.37 24.03
CA ASP A 171 5.74 5.09 23.52
C ASP A 171 4.65 4.04 23.76
N ARG A 172 4.11 3.47 22.69
CA ARG A 172 3.06 2.45 22.74
C ARG A 172 3.20 1.46 21.60
N GLU A 173 2.84 0.22 21.91
CA GLU A 173 2.83 -0.92 21.00
C GLU A 173 1.42 -1.31 20.57
N GLY A 174 1.32 -2.01 19.45
CA GLY A 174 0.06 -2.56 18.91
C GLY A 174 -0.77 -1.54 18.14
N GLN A 175 -2.07 -1.82 18.05
CA GLN A 175 -3.04 -0.97 17.35
C GLN A 175 -3.40 0.24 18.22
N VAL A 176 -2.51 1.22 18.26
CA VAL A 176 -2.71 2.45 19.06
C VAL A 176 -3.84 3.28 18.46
N PRO A 177 -4.85 3.66 19.25
CA PRO A 177 -5.93 4.53 18.77
C PRO A 177 -5.41 5.88 18.28
N LEU A 178 -5.97 6.37 17.16
CA LEU A 178 -5.62 7.69 16.60
C LEU A 178 -5.79 8.81 17.63
N SER A 179 -6.81 8.71 18.50
CA SER A 179 -7.07 9.68 19.56
C SER A 179 -5.92 9.80 20.58
N GLU A 180 -5.29 8.68 20.94
CA GLU A 180 -4.13 8.69 21.85
C GLU A 180 -2.91 9.32 21.18
N ILE A 181 -2.66 8.98 19.92
CA ILE A 181 -1.56 9.57 19.13
C ILE A 181 -1.77 11.08 18.99
N ASN A 182 -2.99 11.52 18.65
CA ASN A 182 -3.35 12.94 18.56
C ASN A 182 -3.10 13.70 19.86
N GLN A 183 -3.49 13.11 20.99
CA GLN A 183 -3.28 13.73 22.30
C GLN A 183 -1.79 13.84 22.63
N ALA A 184 -1.00 12.82 22.30
CA ALA A 184 0.44 12.85 22.49
C ALA A 184 1.11 13.94 21.62
N ILE A 185 0.73 14.05 20.35
CA ILE A 185 1.22 15.07 19.43
C ILE A 185 0.80 16.48 19.90
N SER A 186 -0.45 16.66 20.30
CA SER A 186 -0.95 17.91 20.85
C SER A 186 -0.14 18.36 22.07
N SER A 187 0.16 17.44 22.96
CA SER A 187 1.01 17.70 24.13
C SER A 187 2.44 18.04 23.77
N ALA A 188 3.00 17.40 22.73
CA ALA A 188 4.36 17.61 22.25
C ALA A 188 4.53 18.95 21.53
N THR A 189 3.53 19.36 20.75
CA THR A 189 3.58 20.56 19.92
C THR A 189 3.01 21.80 20.60
N GLY A 190 2.18 21.62 21.64
CA GLY A 190 1.39 22.68 22.25
C GLY A 190 0.21 23.16 21.39
N LEU A 191 -0.05 22.52 20.26
CA LEU A 191 -1.18 22.84 19.40
C LEU A 191 -2.44 22.07 19.85
N PRO A 192 -3.65 22.62 19.63
CA PRO A 192 -4.88 21.90 19.95
C PRO A 192 -5.00 20.63 19.10
N ALA A 193 -5.45 19.54 19.71
CA ALA A 193 -5.72 18.32 18.97
C ALA A 193 -6.83 18.57 17.93
N PRO A 194 -6.64 18.15 16.67
CA PRO A 194 -7.69 18.23 15.65
C PRO A 194 -8.94 17.46 16.08
N ASP A 195 -10.10 18.00 15.71
CA ASP A 195 -11.36 17.26 15.88
C ASP A 195 -11.36 16.08 14.92
N LEU A 196 -11.56 14.89 15.44
CA LEU A 196 -11.62 13.67 14.64
C LEU A 196 -12.96 13.48 13.94
N GLY A 197 -14.01 14.25 14.34
CA GLY A 197 -15.35 14.10 13.81
C GLY A 197 -15.84 12.65 13.91
N ASP A 198 -16.55 12.21 12.86
CA ASP A 198 -17.06 10.82 12.74
C ASP A 198 -16.02 9.85 12.13
N ILE A 199 -14.72 10.10 12.28
CA ILE A 199 -13.69 9.18 11.83
C ILE A 199 -13.85 7.87 12.61
N ASN A 200 -14.30 6.82 11.93
CA ASN A 200 -14.39 5.47 12.50
C ASN A 200 -12.99 5.02 12.93
N GLN A 201 -12.78 4.93 14.23
CA GLN A 201 -11.47 4.59 14.82
C GLN A 201 -11.04 3.15 14.56
N ASP A 202 -11.97 2.31 14.09
CA ASP A 202 -11.78 0.87 13.84
C ASP A 202 -11.91 0.47 12.37
N GLY A 203 -12.13 1.41 11.44
CA GLY A 203 -12.43 1.14 10.05
C GLY A 203 -11.30 1.43 9.07
N SER A 204 -11.26 0.67 8.00
CA SER A 204 -10.46 0.97 6.82
C SER A 204 -10.96 2.29 6.21
N PHE A 205 -10.11 3.32 6.15
CA PHE A 205 -10.45 4.63 5.58
C PHE A 205 -10.72 4.59 4.06
N ASN A 206 -10.53 3.44 3.42
CA ASN A 206 -10.77 3.23 1.99
C ASN A 206 -12.07 2.47 1.68
N GLU A 207 -12.88 2.12 2.67
CA GLU A 207 -14.20 1.57 2.43
C GLU A 207 -15.18 2.72 2.12
N VAL A 208 -15.43 2.94 0.85
CA VAL A 208 -16.59 3.73 0.42
C VAL A 208 -17.82 2.89 0.65
N ASN A 209 -18.41 2.97 1.84
CA ASN A 209 -19.69 2.39 2.13
C ASN A 209 -20.77 3.22 1.41
N VAL A 210 -21.03 2.88 0.16
CA VAL A 210 -22.21 3.36 -0.55
C VAL A 210 -23.37 2.44 -0.17
N GLU A 211 -24.06 2.74 0.91
CA GLU A 211 -25.40 2.20 1.14
C GLU A 211 -26.35 2.85 0.14
N VAL A 212 -26.67 2.13 -0.92
CA VAL A 212 -27.78 2.49 -1.80
C VAL A 212 -29.05 2.08 -1.08
N THR A 213 -29.66 2.99 -0.33
CA THR A 213 -31.03 2.80 0.16
C THR A 213 -31.95 2.88 -1.04
N SER A 214 -32.42 1.73 -1.53
CA SER A 214 -33.50 1.66 -2.50
C SER A 214 -34.81 2.05 -1.78
N ASN A 215 -35.39 3.19 -2.18
CA ASN A 215 -36.79 3.52 -1.92
C ASN A 215 -37.71 2.65 -2.78
#